data_81af2af53a5680cdce36e0ef3034ceef
#
_entry.id   81af2af53a5680cdce36e0ef3034ceef
#
_cell.length_a   1.000
_cell.length_b   1.000
_cell.length_c   1.000
_cell.angle_alpha   90.00
_cell.angle_beta   90.00
_cell.angle_gamma   90.00
#
_symmetry.space_group_name_H-M   'P 1'
#
loop_
_entity.id
_entity.type
_entity.pdbx_description
1 polymer ?
#
loop_
_entity_poly.entity_id
_entity_poly.type
_entity_poly.pdbx_seq_one_letter_code
_entity_poly.pdbx_strand_id
1 'polypeptide(L)'
;MDFGLKGKTALVLGGGGGLGRAIAKSFAAEGARVAVAGVGSTSIDATLAELQSTDGSSLSLLWDLSDLSVIDANIARIESELGPVDILINNTGGPPPSTAAGQDPALWAKQFQAMVLSVIAITDRVLPGMQARGWGRILTSTSSGIIAPIPNLAISNALRMSLVGWSKTLAREVAKDGITANIVVPGRIATARVATLDNARAKREGRSVEEVAAESAATIPVGRYGKPEEYADVVAFLASTRAAYITGAVIRVDGGMTTSI
;
A
#
# COMPACT_ATOMS: atom_id res chain seq x y z
N MET A 1 7.30 -2.56 -22.48
CA MET A 1 8.58 -2.22 -21.76
C MET A 1 8.78 -3.30 -20.73
N ASP A 2 9.91 -3.97 -20.70
CA ASP A 2 10.17 -4.98 -19.67
C ASP A 2 10.56 -4.30 -18.35
N PHE A 3 9.83 -4.61 -17.27
CA PHE A 3 10.11 -4.11 -15.93
C PHE A 3 11.06 -5.02 -15.14
N GLY A 4 11.39 -6.21 -15.65
CA GLY A 4 12.26 -7.17 -14.98
C GLY A 4 11.60 -7.76 -13.72
N LEU A 5 10.28 -7.90 -13.71
CA LEU A 5 9.53 -8.47 -12.60
C LEU A 5 9.27 -9.96 -12.76
N LYS A 6 9.48 -10.52 -13.95
CA LYS A 6 9.28 -11.94 -14.22
C LYS A 6 10.08 -12.82 -13.25
N GLY A 7 9.40 -13.72 -12.56
CA GLY A 7 9.99 -14.63 -11.59
C GLY A 7 10.37 -14.01 -10.24
N LYS A 8 10.14 -12.70 -10.02
CA LYS A 8 10.26 -12.07 -8.70
C LYS A 8 9.07 -12.43 -7.81
N THR A 9 9.30 -12.54 -6.52
CA THR A 9 8.24 -12.81 -5.53
C THR A 9 7.82 -11.49 -4.88
N ALA A 10 6.54 -11.13 -5.05
CA ALA A 10 5.94 -9.93 -4.47
C ALA A 10 4.97 -10.30 -3.33
N LEU A 11 5.14 -9.69 -2.16
CA LEU A 11 4.16 -9.70 -1.08
C LEU A 11 3.37 -8.40 -1.11
N VAL A 12 2.05 -8.50 -1.31
CA VAL A 12 1.13 -7.35 -1.33
C VAL A 12 0.22 -7.41 -0.11
N LEU A 13 0.49 -6.56 0.88
CA LEU A 13 -0.37 -6.39 2.05
C LEU A 13 -1.64 -5.62 1.65
N GLY A 14 -2.78 -5.96 2.26
CA GLY A 14 -4.07 -5.39 1.88
C GLY A 14 -4.49 -5.74 0.44
N GLY A 15 -4.04 -6.89 -0.07
CA GLY A 15 -4.22 -7.33 -1.45
C GLY A 15 -5.65 -7.69 -1.85
N GLY A 16 -6.56 -7.86 -0.90
CA GLY A 16 -7.98 -8.13 -1.17
C GLY A 16 -8.80 -6.90 -1.57
N GLY A 17 -8.27 -5.69 -1.49
CA GLY A 17 -9.01 -4.44 -1.72
C GLY A 17 -8.38 -3.53 -2.76
N GLY A 18 -9.18 -2.66 -3.32
CA GLY A 18 -8.90 -1.57 -4.26
C GLY A 18 -7.47 -1.46 -4.79
N LEU A 19 -6.61 -0.72 -4.10
CA LEU A 19 -5.23 -0.49 -4.53
C LEU A 19 -4.40 -1.77 -4.50
N GLY A 20 -4.49 -2.56 -3.41
CA GLY A 20 -3.70 -3.79 -3.27
C GLY A 20 -4.04 -4.82 -4.35
N ARG A 21 -5.34 -4.98 -4.69
CA ARG A 21 -5.76 -5.87 -5.79
C ARG A 21 -5.19 -5.41 -7.14
N ALA A 22 -5.28 -4.11 -7.44
CA ALA A 22 -4.76 -3.57 -8.70
C ALA A 22 -3.23 -3.76 -8.80
N ILE A 23 -2.50 -3.53 -7.71
CA ILE A 23 -1.05 -3.76 -7.65
C ILE A 23 -0.73 -5.24 -7.87
N ALA A 24 -1.44 -6.15 -7.20
CA ALA A 24 -1.25 -7.58 -7.34
C ALA A 24 -1.46 -8.04 -8.81
N LYS A 25 -2.52 -7.53 -9.46
CA LYS A 25 -2.80 -7.80 -10.87
C LYS A 25 -1.71 -7.27 -11.80
N SER A 26 -1.24 -6.05 -11.58
CA SER A 26 -0.17 -5.45 -12.38
C SER A 26 1.13 -6.27 -12.27
N PHE A 27 1.48 -6.74 -11.07
CA PHE A 27 2.65 -7.60 -10.87
C PHE A 27 2.50 -8.97 -11.55
N ALA A 28 1.33 -9.60 -11.42
CA ALA A 28 1.06 -10.88 -12.06
C ALA A 28 1.11 -10.78 -13.60
N ALA A 29 0.61 -9.68 -14.17
CA ALA A 29 0.69 -9.42 -15.61
C ALA A 29 2.13 -9.25 -16.11
N GLU A 30 3.05 -8.79 -15.24
CA GLU A 30 4.49 -8.70 -15.52
C GLU A 30 5.23 -10.04 -15.21
N GLY A 31 4.52 -11.11 -14.89
CA GLY A 31 5.07 -12.44 -14.63
C GLY A 31 5.71 -12.62 -13.26
N ALA A 32 5.40 -11.77 -12.29
CA ALA A 32 5.81 -11.96 -10.91
C ALA A 32 4.99 -13.06 -10.23
N ARG A 33 5.57 -13.72 -9.23
CA ARG A 33 4.86 -14.58 -8.27
C ARG A 33 4.29 -13.69 -7.18
N VAL A 34 3.00 -13.80 -6.89
CA VAL A 34 2.32 -12.82 -6.04
C VAL A 34 1.65 -13.48 -4.83
N ALA A 35 2.09 -13.09 -3.64
CA ALA A 35 1.38 -13.36 -2.39
C ALA A 35 0.48 -12.17 -2.04
N VAL A 36 -0.81 -12.41 -1.85
CA VAL A 36 -1.78 -11.40 -1.40
C VAL A 36 -2.20 -11.68 0.03
N ALA A 37 -2.09 -10.68 0.91
CA ALA A 37 -2.44 -10.78 2.31
C ALA A 37 -3.54 -9.80 2.71
N GLY A 38 -4.44 -10.19 3.61
CA GLY A 38 -5.50 -9.31 4.12
C GLY A 38 -6.47 -10.05 5.05
N VAL A 39 -7.42 -9.33 5.64
CA VAL A 39 -8.34 -9.85 6.68
C VAL A 39 -9.66 -10.43 6.15
N GLY A 40 -10.00 -10.16 4.90
CA GLY A 40 -11.27 -10.62 4.30
C GLY A 40 -11.05 -11.83 3.40
N SER A 41 -11.41 -13.03 3.80
CA SER A 41 -11.26 -14.24 3.00
C SER A 41 -11.88 -14.10 1.60
N THR A 42 -13.14 -13.73 1.52
CA THR A 42 -13.85 -13.55 0.23
C THR A 42 -13.15 -12.58 -0.72
N SER A 43 -12.63 -11.47 -0.20
CA SER A 43 -11.96 -10.46 -1.04
C SER A 43 -10.57 -10.90 -1.50
N ILE A 44 -9.86 -11.66 -0.66
CA ILE A 44 -8.55 -12.24 -1.00
C ILE A 44 -8.72 -13.35 -2.03
N ASP A 45 -9.69 -14.24 -1.82
CA ASP A 45 -9.98 -15.35 -2.74
C ASP A 45 -10.44 -14.84 -4.11
N ALA A 46 -11.23 -13.77 -4.14
CA ALA A 46 -11.60 -13.10 -5.39
C ALA A 46 -10.36 -12.52 -6.11
N THR A 47 -9.43 -11.93 -5.37
CA THR A 47 -8.17 -11.46 -5.95
C THR A 47 -7.33 -12.64 -6.47
N LEU A 48 -7.20 -13.71 -5.68
CA LEU A 48 -6.44 -14.90 -6.08
C LEU A 48 -6.98 -15.51 -7.39
N ALA A 49 -8.30 -15.61 -7.51
CA ALA A 49 -8.94 -16.13 -8.72
C ALA A 49 -8.62 -15.29 -9.98
N GLU A 50 -8.53 -13.95 -9.82
CA GLU A 50 -8.11 -13.06 -10.92
C GLU A 50 -6.63 -13.24 -11.27
N LEU A 51 -5.75 -13.53 -10.29
CA LEU A 51 -4.32 -13.76 -10.52
C LEU A 51 -4.02 -15.11 -11.19
N GLN A 52 -4.80 -16.14 -10.89
CA GLN A 52 -4.64 -17.49 -11.47
C GLN A 52 -4.87 -17.54 -12.99
N SER A 53 -5.47 -16.50 -13.57
CA SER A 53 -5.60 -16.36 -15.02
C SER A 53 -4.30 -15.91 -15.71
N THR A 54 -3.24 -15.67 -14.97
CA THR A 54 -1.90 -15.28 -15.47
C THR A 54 -0.91 -16.44 -15.31
N ASP A 55 0.21 -16.39 -16.06
CA ASP A 55 1.26 -17.44 -16.03
C ASP A 55 2.05 -17.50 -14.69
N GLY A 56 1.77 -16.62 -13.75
CA GLY A 56 2.47 -16.52 -12.46
C GLY A 56 1.84 -17.37 -11.36
N SER A 57 2.66 -17.96 -10.48
CA SER A 57 2.18 -18.58 -9.25
C SER A 57 1.66 -17.52 -8.28
N SER A 58 0.55 -17.79 -7.60
CA SER A 58 -0.06 -16.89 -6.65
C SER A 58 -0.49 -17.59 -5.36
N LEU A 59 -0.45 -16.88 -4.24
CA LEU A 59 -0.78 -17.37 -2.90
C LEU A 59 -1.66 -16.36 -2.17
N SER A 60 -2.69 -16.82 -1.50
CA SER A 60 -3.49 -16.01 -0.58
C SER A 60 -3.19 -16.33 0.89
N LEU A 61 -3.14 -15.27 1.72
CA LEU A 61 -2.95 -15.39 3.16
C LEU A 61 -4.03 -14.57 3.88
N LEU A 62 -4.81 -15.25 4.70
CA LEU A 62 -5.66 -14.57 5.68
C LEU A 62 -4.74 -14.04 6.79
N TRP A 63 -4.53 -12.73 6.80
CA TRP A 63 -3.53 -12.11 7.67
C TRP A 63 -4.06 -10.79 8.24
N ASP A 64 -4.31 -10.78 9.55
CA ASP A 64 -4.52 -9.53 10.30
C ASP A 64 -3.16 -8.92 10.65
N LEU A 65 -2.85 -7.77 10.08
CA LEU A 65 -1.59 -7.07 10.33
C LEU A 65 -1.42 -6.59 11.77
N SER A 66 -2.50 -6.56 12.57
CA SER A 66 -2.40 -6.27 14.00
C SER A 66 -1.84 -7.43 14.81
N ASP A 67 -1.84 -8.65 14.27
CA ASP A 67 -1.21 -9.82 14.89
C ASP A 67 0.23 -9.97 14.39
N LEU A 68 1.17 -9.48 15.18
CA LEU A 68 2.60 -9.56 14.85
C LEU A 68 3.18 -10.98 15.07
N SER A 69 2.49 -11.83 15.82
CA SER A 69 2.99 -13.18 16.17
C SER A 69 3.02 -14.14 14.98
N VAL A 70 2.22 -13.87 13.95
CA VAL A 70 2.10 -14.73 12.75
C VAL A 70 3.06 -14.33 11.61
N ILE A 71 3.86 -13.28 11.79
CA ILE A 71 4.73 -12.75 10.73
C ILE A 71 5.69 -13.82 10.22
N ASP A 72 6.43 -14.47 11.13
CA ASP A 72 7.43 -15.48 10.75
C ASP A 72 6.80 -16.66 10.00
N ALA A 73 5.67 -17.17 10.50
CA ALA A 73 4.97 -18.29 9.88
C ALA A 73 4.46 -17.94 8.47
N ASN A 74 3.87 -16.75 8.31
CA ASN A 74 3.36 -16.30 7.02
C ASN A 74 4.46 -16.04 6.01
N ILE A 75 5.56 -15.41 6.42
CA ILE A 75 6.70 -15.19 5.52
C ILE A 75 7.36 -16.52 5.15
N ALA A 76 7.58 -17.43 6.12
CA ALA A 76 8.13 -18.76 5.83
C ALA A 76 7.25 -19.54 4.83
N ARG A 77 5.94 -19.43 4.93
CA ARG A 77 5.01 -20.04 3.97
C ARG A 77 5.16 -19.44 2.57
N ILE A 78 5.27 -18.11 2.44
CA ILE A 78 5.52 -17.45 1.15
C ILE A 78 6.85 -17.93 0.57
N GLU A 79 7.91 -17.94 1.38
CA GLU A 79 9.24 -18.36 0.95
C GLU A 79 9.27 -19.81 0.47
N SER A 80 8.50 -20.71 1.09
CA SER A 80 8.43 -22.11 0.69
C SER A 80 7.62 -22.36 -0.56
N GLU A 81 6.49 -21.62 -0.77
CA GLU A 81 5.56 -21.84 -1.88
C GLU A 81 5.91 -21.00 -3.13
N LEU A 82 6.39 -19.77 -2.92
CA LEU A 82 6.68 -18.83 -4.02
C LEU A 82 8.16 -18.45 -4.13
N GLY A 83 8.96 -18.74 -3.12
CA GLY A 83 10.35 -18.31 -3.02
C GLY A 83 10.51 -16.99 -2.24
N PRO A 84 11.77 -16.58 -2.03
CA PRO A 84 12.10 -15.47 -1.14
C PRO A 84 11.45 -14.16 -1.62
N VAL A 85 10.94 -13.36 -0.68
CA VAL A 85 10.29 -12.09 -0.98
C VAL A 85 11.32 -11.10 -1.56
N ASP A 86 11.09 -10.67 -2.79
CA ASP A 86 11.89 -9.67 -3.49
C ASP A 86 11.24 -8.28 -3.44
N ILE A 87 9.92 -8.22 -3.45
CA ILE A 87 9.15 -6.99 -3.48
C ILE A 87 8.15 -7.01 -2.32
N LEU A 88 8.20 -5.98 -1.48
CA LEU A 88 7.25 -5.80 -0.38
C LEU A 88 6.40 -4.54 -0.62
N ILE A 89 5.10 -4.72 -0.69
CA ILE A 89 4.11 -3.64 -0.75
C ILE A 89 3.42 -3.50 0.59
N ASN A 90 3.87 -2.52 1.36
CA ASN A 90 3.25 -2.11 2.62
C ASN A 90 2.00 -1.27 2.32
N ASN A 91 0.84 -1.92 2.27
CA ASN A 91 -0.44 -1.27 2.05
C ASN A 91 -1.41 -1.71 3.16
N THR A 92 -1.50 -0.88 4.20
CA THR A 92 -2.35 -1.15 5.37
C THR A 92 -3.75 -0.57 5.20
N GLY A 93 -4.71 -1.13 5.93
CA GLY A 93 -6.02 -0.51 6.12
C GLY A 93 -5.89 0.90 6.72
N GLY A 94 -7.01 1.60 6.81
CA GLY A 94 -7.07 2.90 7.49
C GLY A 94 -7.97 2.83 8.72
N PRO A 95 -7.69 3.67 9.74
CA PRO A 95 -8.53 3.77 10.92
C PRO A 95 -9.90 4.37 10.58
N PRO A 96 -10.89 4.29 11.49
CA PRO A 96 -12.12 5.05 11.35
C PRO A 96 -11.83 6.56 11.36
N PRO A 97 -12.76 7.39 10.84
CA PRO A 97 -12.65 8.83 10.96
C PRO A 97 -12.49 9.26 12.43
N SER A 98 -11.61 10.22 12.69
CA SER A 98 -11.29 10.67 14.04
C SER A 98 -10.86 12.13 14.08
N THR A 99 -11.28 12.84 15.11
CA THR A 99 -10.73 14.17 15.48
C THR A 99 -9.35 14.00 16.11
N ALA A 100 -8.58 15.09 16.21
CA ALA A 100 -7.25 15.05 16.81
C ALA A 100 -7.31 14.98 18.35
N ALA A 101 -8.31 15.61 18.95
CA ALA A 101 -8.50 15.64 20.40
C ALA A 101 -9.56 14.64 20.85
N GLY A 102 -9.42 14.14 22.09
CA GLY A 102 -10.43 13.31 22.75
C GLY A 102 -10.51 11.86 22.28
N GLN A 103 -9.50 11.38 21.57
CA GLN A 103 -9.44 9.97 21.16
C GLN A 103 -8.83 9.10 22.28
N ASP A 104 -9.40 7.90 22.46
CA ASP A 104 -8.89 6.92 23.41
C ASP A 104 -7.44 6.54 23.08
N PRO A 105 -6.49 6.62 24.05
CA PRO A 105 -5.12 6.14 23.87
C PRO A 105 -5.02 4.69 23.39
N ALA A 106 -5.94 3.81 23.80
CA ALA A 106 -5.99 2.42 23.36
C ALA A 106 -6.28 2.30 21.85
N LEU A 107 -7.12 3.19 21.30
CA LEU A 107 -7.36 3.27 19.86
C LEU A 107 -6.08 3.67 19.11
N TRP A 108 -5.32 4.65 19.63
CA TRP A 108 -4.03 5.05 19.07
C TRP A 108 -3.05 3.89 19.05
N ALA A 109 -2.90 3.18 20.18
CA ALA A 109 -1.99 2.04 20.30
C ALA A 109 -2.35 0.91 19.32
N LYS A 110 -3.64 0.55 19.24
CA LYS A 110 -4.14 -0.45 18.29
C LYS A 110 -3.83 -0.09 16.84
N GLN A 111 -4.10 1.15 16.47
CA GLN A 111 -3.87 1.60 15.09
C GLN A 111 -2.38 1.73 14.77
N PHE A 112 -1.56 2.16 15.73
CA PHE A 112 -0.12 2.18 15.59
C PHE A 112 0.44 0.77 15.34
N GLN A 113 -0.01 -0.22 16.11
CA GLN A 113 0.39 -1.62 15.88
C GLN A 113 0.01 -2.10 14.48
N ALA A 114 -1.24 -1.88 14.06
CA ALA A 114 -1.73 -2.38 12.77
C ALA A 114 -1.18 -1.64 11.55
N MET A 115 -0.78 -0.37 11.67
CA MET A 115 -0.42 0.48 10.54
C MET A 115 1.06 0.83 10.48
N VAL A 116 1.78 0.77 11.59
CA VAL A 116 3.19 1.17 11.69
C VAL A 116 4.07 0.01 12.11
N LEU A 117 3.83 -0.57 13.30
CA LEU A 117 4.68 -1.67 13.81
C LEU A 117 4.62 -2.89 12.90
N SER A 118 3.46 -3.23 12.35
CA SER A 118 3.33 -4.34 11.39
C SER A 118 4.18 -4.12 10.15
N VAL A 119 4.17 -2.90 9.60
CA VAL A 119 4.98 -2.53 8.43
C VAL A 119 6.47 -2.66 8.72
N ILE A 120 6.92 -2.16 9.87
CA ILE A 120 8.32 -2.26 10.29
C ILE A 120 8.70 -3.73 10.50
N ALA A 121 7.96 -4.48 11.29
CA ALA A 121 8.28 -5.86 11.62
C ALA A 121 8.26 -6.80 10.40
N ILE A 122 7.33 -6.62 9.46
CA ILE A 122 7.30 -7.40 8.22
C ILE A 122 8.51 -7.02 7.35
N THR A 123 8.85 -5.73 7.28
CA THR A 123 10.04 -5.29 6.54
C THR A 123 11.31 -5.89 7.14
N ASP A 124 11.48 -5.83 8.45
CA ASP A 124 12.64 -6.39 9.16
C ASP A 124 12.77 -7.90 8.92
N ARG A 125 11.66 -8.62 8.80
CA ARG A 125 11.67 -10.06 8.55
C ARG A 125 12.13 -10.43 7.13
N VAL A 126 11.81 -9.63 6.12
CA VAL A 126 12.18 -9.92 4.73
C VAL A 126 13.51 -9.30 4.31
N LEU A 127 13.94 -8.24 4.98
CA LEU A 127 15.11 -7.44 4.62
C LEU A 127 16.41 -8.25 4.56
N PRO A 128 16.76 -9.13 5.52
CA PRO A 128 17.99 -9.91 5.45
C PRO A 128 18.11 -10.76 4.18
N GLY A 129 16.97 -11.33 3.74
CA GLY A 129 16.93 -12.08 2.49
C GLY A 129 17.17 -11.20 1.26
N MET A 130 16.62 -9.98 1.24
CA MET A 130 16.89 -9.01 0.17
C MET A 130 18.36 -8.59 0.15
N GLN A 131 18.95 -8.31 1.32
CA GLN A 131 20.36 -7.93 1.47
C GLN A 131 21.29 -9.04 0.98
N ALA A 132 21.04 -10.30 1.36
CA ALA A 132 21.85 -11.45 0.93
C ALA A 132 21.84 -11.64 -0.60
N ARG A 133 20.76 -11.22 -1.29
CA ARG A 133 20.64 -11.29 -2.75
C ARG A 133 21.09 -10.01 -3.47
N GLY A 134 21.42 -8.94 -2.75
CA GLY A 134 21.78 -7.65 -3.33
C GLY A 134 20.65 -7.01 -4.13
N TRP A 135 19.38 -7.31 -3.80
CA TRP A 135 18.21 -6.80 -4.51
C TRP A 135 16.95 -6.81 -3.64
N GLY A 136 16.22 -5.72 -3.65
CA GLY A 136 14.93 -5.60 -2.98
C GLY A 136 14.18 -4.34 -3.37
N ARG A 137 12.85 -4.40 -3.26
CA ARG A 137 11.96 -3.24 -3.48
C ARG A 137 10.93 -3.17 -2.35
N ILE A 138 10.95 -2.07 -1.60
CA ILE A 138 10.05 -1.81 -0.49
C ILE A 138 9.25 -0.56 -0.83
N LEU A 139 7.96 -0.73 -1.03
CA LEU A 139 7.04 0.35 -1.38
C LEU A 139 5.96 0.47 -0.32
N THR A 140 5.83 1.64 0.27
CA THR A 140 4.83 1.91 1.32
C THR A 140 3.76 2.85 0.78
N SER A 141 2.54 2.33 0.64
CA SER A 141 1.35 3.10 0.27
C SER A 141 0.87 3.89 1.49
N THR A 142 0.77 5.20 1.35
CA THR A 142 0.34 6.09 2.44
C THR A 142 -0.98 6.80 2.10
N SER A 143 -1.01 8.11 2.14
CA SER A 143 -2.17 8.96 1.88
C SER A 143 -1.72 10.38 1.58
N SER A 144 -2.47 11.14 0.80
CA SER A 144 -2.28 12.59 0.65
C SER A 144 -2.30 13.35 1.99
N GLY A 145 -2.88 12.74 3.02
CA GLY A 145 -2.86 13.27 4.40
C GLY A 145 -1.46 13.42 5.02
N ILE A 146 -0.42 12.80 4.46
CA ILE A 146 0.97 13.03 4.89
C ILE A 146 1.54 14.35 4.35
N ILE A 147 0.92 14.93 3.33
CA ILE A 147 1.36 16.18 2.72
C ILE A 147 0.47 17.33 3.22
N ALA A 148 -0.86 17.12 3.14
CA ALA A 148 -1.86 18.05 3.65
C ALA A 148 -2.85 17.28 4.53
N PRO A 149 -2.85 17.48 5.88
CA PRO A 149 -3.71 16.71 6.77
C PRO A 149 -5.19 16.80 6.38
N ILE A 150 -5.81 15.63 6.22
CA ILE A 150 -7.23 15.53 5.83
C ILE A 150 -8.06 15.69 7.08
N PRO A 151 -9.08 16.60 7.09
CA PRO A 151 -9.98 16.76 8.22
C PRO A 151 -10.67 15.44 8.61
N ASN A 152 -10.85 15.24 9.91
CA ASN A 152 -11.46 14.01 10.49
C ASN A 152 -10.70 12.70 10.18
N LEU A 153 -9.41 12.77 9.86
CA LEU A 153 -8.54 11.59 9.69
C LEU A 153 -7.26 11.71 10.53
N ALA A 154 -7.35 12.27 11.75
CA ALA A 154 -6.19 12.61 12.57
C ALA A 154 -5.25 11.43 12.83
N ILE A 155 -5.78 10.27 13.25
CA ILE A 155 -4.98 9.06 13.49
C ILE A 155 -4.27 8.62 12.19
N SER A 156 -5.00 8.58 11.08
CA SER A 156 -4.41 8.21 9.79
C SER A 156 -3.31 9.17 9.36
N ASN A 157 -3.55 10.49 9.46
CA ASN A 157 -2.57 11.51 9.09
C ASN A 157 -1.28 11.33 9.90
N ALA A 158 -1.39 11.21 11.23
CA ALA A 158 -0.24 11.11 12.13
C ALA A 158 0.54 9.80 11.92
N LEU A 159 -0.15 8.66 11.89
CA LEU A 159 0.51 7.35 11.79
C LEU A 159 1.16 7.13 10.42
N ARG A 160 0.53 7.57 9.34
CA ARG A 160 1.14 7.46 8.01
C ARG A 160 2.33 8.41 7.83
N MET A 161 2.32 9.57 8.50
CA MET A 161 3.47 10.48 8.49
C MET A 161 4.69 9.87 9.17
N SER A 162 4.53 9.07 10.24
CA SER A 162 5.66 8.39 10.90
C SER A 162 6.39 7.44 9.95
N LEU A 163 5.67 6.78 9.04
CA LEU A 163 6.27 5.90 8.03
C LEU A 163 7.15 6.66 7.02
N VAL A 164 6.91 7.96 6.80
CA VAL A 164 7.73 8.76 5.87
C VAL A 164 9.16 8.92 6.42
N GLY A 165 9.28 9.29 7.69
CA GLY A 165 10.58 9.41 8.36
C GLY A 165 11.31 8.06 8.43
N TRP A 166 10.60 7.00 8.84
CA TRP A 166 11.14 5.65 8.88
C TRP A 166 11.61 5.17 7.49
N SER A 167 10.79 5.28 6.47
CA SER A 167 11.13 4.84 5.11
C SER A 167 12.34 5.61 4.54
N LYS A 168 12.45 6.90 4.84
CA LYS A 168 13.61 7.71 4.41
C LYS A 168 14.90 7.25 5.09
N THR A 169 14.84 6.92 6.37
CA THR A 169 15.99 6.38 7.12
C THR A 169 16.39 5.02 6.56
N LEU A 170 15.43 4.10 6.42
CA LEU A 170 15.66 2.78 5.84
C LEU A 170 16.31 2.85 4.45
N ALA A 171 15.81 3.73 3.58
CA ALA A 171 16.34 3.90 2.23
C ALA A 171 17.84 4.21 2.22
N ARG A 172 18.31 5.03 3.18
CA ARG A 172 19.72 5.39 3.30
C ARG A 172 20.59 4.25 3.80
N GLU A 173 20.04 3.42 4.66
CA GLU A 173 20.76 2.28 5.26
C GLU A 173 20.96 1.14 4.26
N VAL A 174 19.92 0.87 3.42
CA VAL A 174 19.89 -0.33 2.57
C VAL A 174 20.24 -0.08 1.09
N ALA A 175 20.41 1.18 0.68
CA ALA A 175 20.67 1.51 -0.73
C ALA A 175 21.95 0.86 -1.27
N LYS A 176 22.99 0.75 -0.45
CA LYS A 176 24.26 0.07 -0.81
C LYS A 176 24.08 -1.42 -1.10
N ASP A 177 23.02 -2.02 -0.59
CA ASP A 177 22.68 -3.43 -0.77
C ASP A 177 21.77 -3.66 -2.00
N GLY A 178 21.62 -2.67 -2.88
CA GLY A 178 20.78 -2.76 -4.07
C GLY A 178 19.27 -2.71 -3.79
N ILE A 179 18.88 -2.31 -2.57
CA ILE A 179 17.49 -2.24 -2.12
C ILE A 179 16.99 -0.78 -2.19
N THR A 180 15.79 -0.59 -2.72
CA THR A 180 15.13 0.72 -2.68
C THR A 180 13.92 0.71 -1.76
N ALA A 181 13.72 1.81 -1.02
CA ALA A 181 12.55 2.02 -0.19
C ALA A 181 11.91 3.38 -0.52
N ASN A 182 10.64 3.36 -0.96
CA ASN A 182 9.92 4.55 -1.40
C ASN A 182 8.50 4.61 -0.84
N ILE A 183 8.00 5.82 -0.67
CA ILE A 183 6.61 6.10 -0.32
C ILE A 183 5.83 6.41 -1.60
N VAL A 184 4.65 5.81 -1.74
CA VAL A 184 3.71 6.13 -2.81
C VAL A 184 2.44 6.71 -2.19
N VAL A 185 2.04 7.89 -2.67
CA VAL A 185 0.95 8.67 -2.12
C VAL A 185 -0.22 8.68 -3.09
N PRO A 186 -1.30 7.93 -2.80
CA PRO A 186 -2.50 8.03 -3.60
C PRO A 186 -3.23 9.35 -3.34
N GLY A 187 -3.76 9.95 -4.39
CA GLY A 187 -4.82 10.93 -4.30
C GLY A 187 -6.19 10.27 -4.07
N ARG A 188 -7.24 10.82 -4.67
CA ARG A 188 -8.54 10.17 -4.69
C ARG A 188 -8.61 9.13 -5.81
N ILE A 189 -8.41 7.88 -5.45
CA ILE A 189 -8.49 6.74 -6.36
C ILE A 189 -9.83 6.02 -6.14
N ALA A 190 -10.54 5.69 -7.21
CA ALA A 190 -11.87 5.06 -7.19
C ALA A 190 -11.82 3.65 -6.59
N THR A 191 -11.91 3.57 -5.28
CA THR A 191 -11.89 2.33 -4.49
C THR A 191 -13.06 2.29 -3.52
N ALA A 192 -13.40 1.12 -2.99
CA ALA A 192 -14.42 0.98 -1.94
C ALA A 192 -14.12 1.87 -0.71
N ARG A 193 -12.84 2.09 -0.38
CA ARG A 193 -12.45 2.99 0.71
C ARG A 193 -12.85 4.44 0.43
N VAL A 194 -12.61 4.93 -0.78
CA VAL A 194 -12.99 6.31 -1.17
C VAL A 194 -14.51 6.44 -1.19
N ALA A 195 -15.23 5.45 -1.73
CA ALA A 195 -16.69 5.43 -1.67
C ALA A 195 -17.22 5.48 -0.23
N THR A 196 -16.60 4.74 0.70
CA THR A 196 -16.96 4.80 2.14
C THR A 196 -16.74 6.19 2.73
N LEU A 197 -15.65 6.87 2.37
CA LEU A 197 -15.36 8.23 2.84
C LEU A 197 -16.34 9.26 2.27
N ASP A 198 -16.70 9.13 0.99
CA ASP A 198 -17.67 10.00 0.33
C ASP A 198 -19.07 9.80 0.93
N ASN A 199 -19.49 8.55 1.19
CA ASN A 199 -20.72 8.24 1.90
C ASN A 199 -20.75 8.84 3.31
N ALA A 200 -19.66 8.72 4.07
CA ALA A 200 -19.57 9.30 5.41
C ALA A 200 -19.62 10.83 5.39
N ARG A 201 -19.03 11.47 4.37
CA ARG A 201 -19.11 12.91 4.16
C ARG A 201 -20.53 13.34 3.77
N ALA A 202 -21.15 12.65 2.82
CA ALA A 202 -22.52 12.91 2.37
C ALA A 202 -23.51 12.87 3.54
N LYS A 203 -23.42 11.80 4.37
CA LYS A 203 -24.26 11.67 5.57
C LYS A 203 -24.05 12.81 6.58
N ARG A 204 -22.82 13.24 6.81
CA ARG A 204 -22.49 14.33 7.74
C ARG A 204 -23.00 15.70 7.23
N GLU A 205 -22.94 15.90 5.91
CA GLU A 205 -23.31 17.18 5.27
C GLU A 205 -24.78 17.23 4.82
N GLY A 206 -25.54 16.14 4.95
CA GLY A 206 -26.95 16.07 4.49
C GLY A 206 -27.11 16.19 2.98
N ARG A 207 -26.12 15.70 2.21
CA ARG A 207 -26.04 15.79 0.74
C ARG A 207 -26.08 14.39 0.10
N SER A 208 -26.28 14.34 -1.22
CA SER A 208 -26.14 13.09 -1.95
C SER A 208 -24.67 12.68 -2.11
N VAL A 209 -24.41 11.39 -2.30
CA VAL A 209 -23.04 10.87 -2.52
C VAL A 209 -22.49 11.35 -3.86
N GLU A 210 -23.36 11.47 -4.86
CA GLU A 210 -23.04 11.95 -6.20
C GLU A 210 -22.58 13.41 -6.18
N GLU A 211 -23.24 14.28 -5.41
CA GLU A 211 -22.81 15.67 -5.25
C GLU A 211 -21.46 15.79 -4.57
N VAL A 212 -21.22 14.99 -3.51
CA VAL A 212 -19.94 14.96 -2.80
C VAL A 212 -18.83 14.43 -3.69
N ALA A 213 -19.09 13.39 -4.47
CA ALA A 213 -18.12 12.83 -5.40
C ALA A 213 -17.79 13.81 -6.55
N ALA A 214 -18.79 14.46 -7.12
CA ALA A 214 -18.61 15.47 -8.17
C ALA A 214 -17.78 16.67 -7.66
N GLU A 215 -18.13 17.20 -6.49
CA GLU A 215 -17.35 18.28 -5.85
C GLU A 215 -15.90 17.85 -5.58
N SER A 216 -15.70 16.63 -5.06
CA SER A 216 -14.37 16.11 -4.81
C SER A 216 -13.57 15.92 -6.10
N ALA A 217 -14.20 15.45 -7.18
CA ALA A 217 -13.57 15.34 -8.49
C ALA A 217 -13.19 16.72 -9.07
N ALA A 218 -14.03 17.73 -8.89
CA ALA A 218 -13.77 19.09 -9.35
C ALA A 218 -12.55 19.74 -8.66
N THR A 219 -12.16 19.28 -7.46
CA THR A 219 -10.93 19.76 -6.79
C THR A 219 -9.66 19.15 -7.33
N ILE A 220 -9.74 18.12 -8.18
CA ILE A 220 -8.60 17.46 -8.77
C ILE A 220 -8.33 18.09 -10.15
N PRO A 221 -7.14 18.60 -10.46
CA PRO A 221 -6.85 19.20 -11.74
C PRO A 221 -7.18 18.33 -12.97
N VAL A 222 -7.01 17.00 -12.86
CA VAL A 222 -7.41 16.05 -13.92
C VAL A 222 -8.95 15.90 -14.03
N GLY A 223 -9.73 16.45 -13.11
CA GLY A 223 -11.20 16.51 -13.15
C GLY A 223 -11.92 15.19 -12.82
N ARG A 224 -11.22 14.19 -12.31
CA ARG A 224 -11.81 12.88 -11.95
C ARG A 224 -11.02 12.17 -10.87
N TYR A 225 -11.62 11.16 -10.28
CA TYR A 225 -10.86 10.18 -9.47
C TYR A 225 -9.92 9.37 -10.38
N GLY A 226 -8.75 9.03 -9.84
CA GLY A 226 -7.83 8.10 -10.48
C GLY A 226 -8.41 6.69 -10.50
N LYS A 227 -7.99 5.89 -11.46
CA LYS A 227 -8.30 4.45 -11.48
C LYS A 227 -7.28 3.69 -10.64
N PRO A 228 -7.65 2.58 -10.00
CA PRO A 228 -6.69 1.74 -9.27
C PRO A 228 -5.51 1.28 -10.12
N GLU A 229 -5.74 1.03 -11.40
CA GLU A 229 -4.72 0.62 -12.37
C GLU A 229 -3.66 1.73 -12.58
N GLU A 230 -4.08 3.00 -12.66
CA GLU A 230 -3.16 4.15 -12.81
C GLU A 230 -2.20 4.28 -11.62
N TYR A 231 -2.66 3.90 -10.43
CA TYR A 231 -1.81 3.82 -9.25
C TYR A 231 -0.89 2.59 -9.28
N ALA A 232 -1.43 1.44 -9.68
CA ALA A 232 -0.70 0.18 -9.74
C ALA A 232 0.46 0.23 -10.76
N ASP A 233 0.29 0.90 -11.90
CA ASP A 233 1.32 1.07 -12.93
C ASP A 233 2.53 1.83 -12.40
N VAL A 234 2.31 2.88 -11.59
CA VAL A 234 3.40 3.61 -10.93
C VAL A 234 4.11 2.71 -9.90
N VAL A 235 3.35 1.92 -9.14
CA VAL A 235 3.93 0.97 -8.17
C VAL A 235 4.74 -0.10 -8.89
N ALA A 236 4.26 -0.64 -10.00
CA ALA A 236 4.99 -1.62 -10.81
C ALA A 236 6.29 -1.05 -11.39
N PHE A 237 6.24 0.18 -11.91
CA PHE A 237 7.45 0.88 -12.34
C PHE A 237 8.46 1.03 -11.20
N LEU A 238 8.04 1.48 -10.03
CA LEU A 238 8.93 1.67 -8.87
C LEU A 238 9.47 0.34 -8.31
N ALA A 239 8.75 -0.76 -8.47
CA ALA A 239 9.20 -2.11 -8.13
C ALA A 239 10.19 -2.68 -9.16
N SER A 240 10.31 -2.08 -10.32
CA SER A 240 11.09 -2.58 -11.45
C SER A 240 12.60 -2.41 -11.29
N THR A 241 13.35 -3.07 -12.17
CA THR A 241 14.79 -2.85 -12.32
C THR A 241 15.10 -1.46 -12.86
N ARG A 242 14.15 -0.81 -13.56
CA ARG A 242 14.31 0.51 -14.17
C ARG A 242 14.25 1.66 -13.17
N ALA A 243 13.68 1.42 -11.98
CA ALA A 243 13.61 2.40 -10.90
C ALA A 243 14.75 2.25 -9.88
N ALA A 244 15.84 1.56 -10.23
CA ALA A 244 16.94 1.25 -9.30
C ALA A 244 17.63 2.50 -8.72
N TYR A 245 17.50 3.67 -9.34
CA TYR A 245 18.07 4.94 -8.85
C TYR A 245 17.05 5.83 -8.12
N ILE A 246 15.83 5.29 -7.85
CA ILE A 246 14.77 5.99 -7.11
C ILE A 246 14.66 5.33 -5.73
N THR A 247 15.17 6.01 -4.69
CA THR A 247 15.08 5.53 -3.30
C THR A 247 14.94 6.69 -2.32
N GLY A 248 14.20 6.49 -1.24
CA GLY A 248 13.91 7.52 -0.24
C GLY A 248 13.01 8.64 -0.76
N ALA A 249 12.28 8.39 -1.83
CA ALA A 249 11.37 9.36 -2.45
C ALA A 249 9.94 9.23 -1.91
N VAL A 250 9.19 10.33 -2.00
CA VAL A 250 7.75 10.41 -1.79
C VAL A 250 7.10 10.74 -3.13
N ILE A 251 6.44 9.76 -3.74
CA ILE A 251 5.92 9.86 -5.11
C ILE A 251 4.40 9.96 -5.06
N ARG A 252 3.86 11.03 -5.62
CA ARG A 252 2.42 11.31 -5.65
C ARG A 252 1.78 10.75 -6.93
N VAL A 253 0.63 10.10 -6.76
CA VAL A 253 -0.25 9.63 -7.84
C VAL A 253 -1.64 10.18 -7.53
N ASP A 254 -1.85 11.46 -7.80
CA ASP A 254 -2.98 12.22 -7.26
C ASP A 254 -3.69 13.14 -8.28
N GLY A 255 -3.34 13.07 -9.56
CA GLY A 255 -3.95 13.90 -10.60
C GLY A 255 -3.72 15.40 -10.42
N GLY A 256 -2.67 15.79 -9.69
CA GLY A 256 -2.35 17.19 -9.36
C GLY A 256 -3.12 17.74 -8.17
N MET A 257 -3.83 16.89 -7.39
CA MET A 257 -4.67 17.31 -6.27
C MET A 257 -3.89 18.07 -5.20
N THR A 258 -2.64 17.67 -4.94
CA THR A 258 -1.80 18.30 -3.93
C THR A 258 -1.11 19.53 -4.50
N THR A 259 -1.35 20.70 -3.92
CA THR A 259 -0.88 22.00 -4.43
C THR A 259 0.57 22.35 -4.04
N SER A 260 1.14 21.69 -3.01
CA SER A 260 2.55 21.89 -2.62
C SER A 260 3.50 21.20 -3.60
N ILE A 261 4.67 21.81 -3.82
CA ILE A 261 5.79 21.22 -4.58
C ILE A 261 6.67 20.37 -3.67
#